data_6e3671206be7ced54e3beaff6af28b3d
#
_entry.id   6e3671206be7ced54e3beaff6af28b3d
#
_cell.length_a   1.000
_cell.length_b   1.000
_cell.length_c   1.000
_cell.angle_alpha   90.00
_cell.angle_beta   90.00
_cell.angle_gamma   90.00
#
_symmetry.space_group_name_H-M   'P 1'
#
loop_
_entity.id
_entity.type
_entity.pdbx_description
1 polymer ?
#
loop_
_entity_poly.entity_id
_entity_poly.type
_entity_poly.pdbx_seq_one_letter_code
_entity_poly.pdbx_strand_id
1 'polypeptide(L)'
;MNLEKLSIGQMARLNGISEQTLRLYDKLNLLSPSGVNPENGYRYYSIAQSPRLDLIKYYQSLGFSLKDIHDRILGADAACLNRILTGRLEKLSDEISALKECQETIRHSLNSLFYYNSLPGMSMCFCE
;
A
#
# COMPACT_ATOMS: atom_id res chain seq x y z
N MET A 1 -23.12 11.01 -19.20
CA MET A 1 -22.63 10.78 -17.81
C MET A 1 -22.39 12.11 -17.13
N ASN A 2 -22.98 12.32 -15.97
CA ASN A 2 -22.74 13.53 -15.20
C ASN A 2 -21.53 13.33 -14.29
N LEU A 3 -20.42 14.00 -14.59
CA LEU A 3 -19.15 13.83 -13.86
C LEU A 3 -19.17 14.38 -12.44
N GLU A 4 -20.16 15.19 -12.10
CA GLU A 4 -20.33 15.72 -10.74
C GLU A 4 -21.23 14.84 -9.88
N LYS A 5 -21.98 13.92 -10.49
CA LYS A 5 -22.90 13.02 -9.80
C LYS A 5 -22.73 11.59 -10.32
N LEU A 6 -21.59 11.00 -9.98
CA LEU A 6 -21.27 9.65 -10.37
C LEU A 6 -21.78 8.68 -9.30
N SER A 7 -22.35 7.55 -9.72
CA SER A 7 -22.63 6.45 -8.79
C SER A 7 -21.32 5.85 -8.28
N ILE A 8 -21.39 5.09 -7.20
CA ILE A 8 -20.20 4.39 -6.67
C ILE A 8 -19.58 3.46 -7.74
N GLY A 9 -20.42 2.80 -8.52
CA GLY A 9 -19.94 1.92 -9.61
C GLY A 9 -19.23 2.70 -10.72
N GLN A 10 -19.76 3.86 -11.10
CA GLN A 10 -19.14 4.71 -12.10
C GLN A 10 -17.82 5.30 -11.61
N MET A 11 -17.80 5.76 -10.36
CA MET A 11 -16.58 6.30 -9.75
C MET A 11 -15.50 5.23 -9.64
N ALA A 12 -15.87 4.02 -9.23
CA ALA A 12 -14.96 2.89 -9.12
C ALA A 12 -14.33 2.55 -10.47
N ARG A 13 -15.15 2.45 -11.52
CA ARG A 13 -14.66 2.14 -12.87
C ARG A 13 -13.74 3.21 -13.42
N LEU A 14 -14.09 4.48 -13.24
CA LEU A 14 -13.26 5.59 -13.73
C LEU A 14 -11.91 5.65 -13.06
N ASN A 15 -11.81 5.22 -11.81
CA ASN A 15 -10.57 5.29 -11.03
C ASN A 15 -9.84 3.94 -10.94
N GLY A 16 -10.36 2.90 -11.57
CA GLY A 16 -9.72 1.59 -11.58
C GLY A 16 -9.63 0.92 -10.22
N ILE A 17 -10.62 1.14 -9.37
CA ILE A 17 -10.72 0.53 -8.04
C ILE A 17 -12.07 -0.16 -7.87
N SER A 18 -12.21 -0.99 -6.84
CA SER A 18 -13.46 -1.65 -6.54
C SER A 18 -14.42 -0.75 -5.76
N GLU A 19 -15.71 -1.05 -5.87
CA GLU A 19 -16.72 -0.38 -5.04
C GLU A 19 -16.47 -0.61 -3.55
N GLN A 20 -15.99 -1.81 -3.19
CA GLN A 20 -15.66 -2.15 -1.80
C GLN A 20 -14.54 -1.25 -1.28
N THR A 21 -13.55 -0.93 -2.11
CA THR A 21 -12.48 0.01 -1.76
C THR A 21 -13.05 1.39 -1.47
N LEU A 22 -13.96 1.88 -2.30
CA LEU A 22 -14.62 3.17 -2.06
C LEU A 22 -15.44 3.16 -0.76
N ARG A 23 -16.13 2.07 -0.48
CA ARG A 23 -16.88 1.93 0.79
C ARG A 23 -15.95 1.92 2.00
N LEU A 24 -14.79 1.25 1.86
CA LEU A 24 -13.77 1.25 2.91
C LEU A 24 -13.23 2.66 3.16
N TYR A 25 -12.93 3.40 2.10
CA TYR A 25 -12.42 4.76 2.20
C TYR A 25 -13.45 5.70 2.85
N ASP A 26 -14.72 5.52 2.56
CA ASP A 26 -15.79 6.26 3.23
C ASP A 26 -15.85 5.93 4.71
N LYS A 27 -15.81 4.65 5.05
CA LYS A 27 -15.83 4.19 6.44
C LYS A 27 -14.64 4.73 7.24
N LEU A 28 -13.48 4.85 6.61
CA LEU A 28 -12.25 5.35 7.26
C LEU A 28 -12.09 6.87 7.17
N ASN A 29 -13.07 7.57 6.64
CA ASN A 29 -13.05 9.02 6.44
C ASN A 29 -11.89 9.49 5.55
N LEU A 30 -11.45 8.64 4.62
CA LEU A 30 -10.43 9.00 3.63
C LEU A 30 -11.03 9.71 2.43
N LEU A 31 -12.15 9.20 1.96
CA LEU A 31 -12.91 9.78 0.86
C LEU A 31 -14.37 9.40 0.99
N SER A 32 -15.21 10.39 1.19
CA SER A 32 -16.66 10.20 1.32
C SER A 32 -17.39 10.69 0.07
N PRO A 33 -18.61 10.19 -0.20
CA PRO A 33 -19.42 10.73 -1.29
C PRO A 33 -19.57 12.25 -1.19
N SER A 34 -19.62 12.91 -2.34
CA SER A 34 -19.76 14.37 -2.38
C SER A 34 -21.17 14.84 -2.00
N GLY A 35 -22.16 13.96 -2.11
CA GLY A 35 -23.52 14.31 -1.74
C GLY A 35 -24.48 13.14 -1.81
N VAL A 36 -25.73 13.43 -1.55
CA VAL A 36 -26.84 12.48 -1.59
C VAL A 36 -27.91 13.03 -2.53
N ASN A 37 -28.40 12.17 -3.42
CA ASN A 37 -29.50 12.55 -4.31
C ASN A 37 -30.79 12.63 -3.49
N PRO A 38 -31.44 13.80 -3.40
CA PRO A 38 -32.65 13.95 -2.58
C PRO A 38 -33.85 13.18 -3.12
N GLU A 39 -33.84 12.81 -4.41
CA GLU A 39 -34.96 12.11 -5.02
C GLU A 39 -34.99 10.61 -4.65
N ASN A 40 -33.81 9.96 -4.55
CA ASN A 40 -33.73 8.51 -4.31
C ASN A 40 -32.88 8.13 -3.11
N GLY A 41 -32.23 9.08 -2.45
CA GLY A 41 -31.38 8.82 -1.29
C GLY A 41 -30.05 8.17 -1.62
N TYR A 42 -29.72 7.96 -2.89
CA TYR A 42 -28.45 7.37 -3.29
C TYR A 42 -27.31 8.37 -3.18
N ARG A 43 -26.18 7.90 -2.71
CA ARG A 43 -24.96 8.70 -2.60
C ARG A 43 -24.29 8.82 -3.95
N TYR A 44 -23.67 9.95 -4.21
CA TYR A 44 -22.94 10.17 -5.45
C TYR A 44 -21.56 10.77 -5.18
N TYR A 45 -20.66 10.54 -6.13
CA TYR A 45 -19.30 11.07 -6.13
C TYR A 45 -19.11 12.09 -7.24
N SER A 46 -18.08 12.90 -7.13
CA SER A 46 -17.67 13.83 -8.18
C SER A 46 -16.33 13.39 -8.76
N ILE A 47 -16.14 13.62 -10.06
CA ILE A 47 -14.84 13.41 -10.71
C ILE A 47 -13.74 14.27 -10.06
N ALA A 48 -14.11 15.40 -9.48
CA ALA A 48 -13.18 16.27 -8.76
C ALA A 48 -12.53 15.60 -7.54
N GLN A 49 -13.08 14.48 -7.08
CA GLN A 49 -12.51 13.70 -5.98
C GLN A 49 -11.44 12.71 -6.45
N SER A 50 -11.26 12.51 -7.75
CA SER A 50 -10.27 11.57 -8.29
C SER A 50 -8.83 11.88 -7.88
N PRO A 51 -8.38 13.15 -7.85
CA PRO A 51 -7.02 13.46 -7.38
C PRO A 51 -6.74 12.98 -5.95
N ARG A 52 -7.74 13.03 -5.07
CA ARG A 52 -7.61 12.52 -3.70
C ARG A 52 -7.45 11.00 -3.69
N LEU A 53 -8.20 10.28 -4.52
CA LEU A 53 -8.03 8.84 -4.69
C LEU A 53 -6.64 8.49 -5.18
N ASP A 54 -6.15 9.22 -6.17
CA ASP A 54 -4.80 9.01 -6.70
C ASP A 54 -3.74 9.21 -5.64
N LEU A 55 -3.91 10.23 -4.81
CA LEU A 55 -3.01 10.53 -3.70
C LEU A 55 -2.99 9.39 -2.68
N ILE A 56 -4.15 8.88 -2.30
CA ILE A 56 -4.27 7.76 -1.36
C ILE A 56 -3.57 6.51 -1.93
N LYS A 57 -3.84 6.18 -3.19
CA LYS A 57 -3.20 5.04 -3.86
C LYS A 57 -1.69 5.20 -3.93
N TYR A 58 -1.22 6.42 -4.21
CA TYR A 58 0.20 6.72 -4.27
C TYR A 58 0.90 6.42 -2.95
N TYR A 59 0.38 6.94 -1.84
CA TYR A 59 0.98 6.72 -0.53
C TYR A 59 0.87 5.26 -0.07
N GLN A 60 -0.21 4.57 -0.43
CA GLN A 60 -0.29 3.13 -0.21
C GLN A 60 0.83 2.37 -0.94
N SER A 61 1.14 2.78 -2.16
CA SER A 61 2.23 2.15 -2.94
C SER A 61 3.59 2.35 -2.30
N LEU A 62 3.76 3.38 -1.49
CA LEU A 62 5.00 3.63 -0.74
C LEU A 62 5.04 2.88 0.60
N GLY A 63 4.00 2.11 0.90
CA GLY A 63 3.94 1.28 2.10
C GLY A 63 3.27 1.91 3.30
N PHE A 64 2.63 3.08 3.15
CA PHE A 64 1.85 3.67 4.24
C PHE A 64 0.50 2.98 4.40
N SER A 65 0.09 2.77 5.64
CA SER A 65 -1.24 2.26 5.94
C SER A 65 -2.30 3.32 5.70
N LEU A 66 -3.55 2.90 5.50
CA LEU A 66 -4.66 3.84 5.35
C LEU A 66 -4.83 4.72 6.58
N LYS A 67 -4.56 4.17 7.76
CA LYS A 67 -4.58 4.94 9.01
C LYS A 67 -3.52 6.03 9.03
N ASP A 68 -2.29 5.73 8.63
CA ASP A 68 -1.22 6.71 8.55
C ASP A 68 -1.51 7.79 7.51
N ILE A 69 -2.09 7.39 6.38
CA ILE A 69 -2.48 8.35 5.34
C ILE A 69 -3.52 9.33 5.90
N HIS A 70 -4.53 8.82 6.58
CA HIS A 70 -5.57 9.64 7.20
C HIS A 70 -5.02 10.54 8.31
N ASP A 71 -4.25 9.96 9.24
CA ASP A 71 -3.87 10.65 10.48
C ASP A 71 -2.68 11.58 10.31
N ARG A 72 -1.76 11.27 9.39
CA ARG A 72 -0.47 11.93 9.30
C ARG A 72 -0.19 12.63 7.99
N ILE A 73 -0.68 12.09 6.87
CA ILE A 73 -0.31 12.54 5.52
C ILE A 73 -1.31 13.54 4.97
N LEU A 74 -2.60 13.20 5.00
CA LEU A 74 -3.64 14.11 4.53
C LEU A 74 -3.71 15.31 5.46
N GLY A 75 -3.52 16.49 4.92
CA GLY A 75 -3.48 17.72 5.70
C GLY A 75 -2.10 18.10 6.23
N ALA A 76 -1.07 17.30 5.98
CA ALA A 76 0.30 17.66 6.35
C ALA A 76 0.83 18.79 5.47
N ASP A 77 1.58 19.72 6.08
CA ASP A 77 2.32 20.70 5.30
C ASP A 77 3.58 20.09 4.69
N ALA A 78 4.28 20.86 3.86
CA ALA A 78 5.46 20.36 3.16
C ALA A 78 6.58 19.92 4.12
N ALA A 79 6.79 20.63 5.22
CA ALA A 79 7.82 20.29 6.20
C ALA A 79 7.48 18.99 6.94
N CYS A 80 6.23 18.84 7.34
CA CYS A 80 5.75 17.63 8.00
C CYS A 80 5.84 16.42 7.06
N LEU A 81 5.39 16.58 5.82
CA LEU A 81 5.45 15.52 4.81
C LEU A 81 6.89 15.11 4.52
N ASN A 82 7.80 16.06 4.44
CA ASN A 82 9.23 15.79 4.25
C ASN A 82 9.76 14.86 5.37
N ARG A 83 9.42 15.14 6.62
CA ARG A 83 9.83 14.30 7.76
C ARG A 83 9.23 12.89 7.69
N ILE A 84 7.97 12.79 7.30
CA ILE A 84 7.28 11.50 7.19
C ILE A 84 7.93 10.65 6.09
N LEU A 85 8.18 11.23 4.93
CA LEU A 85 8.80 10.54 3.81
C LEU A 85 10.26 10.17 4.10
N THR A 86 11.00 11.05 4.75
CA THR A 86 12.37 10.76 5.20
C THR A 86 12.40 9.58 6.16
N GLY A 87 11.48 9.55 7.12
CA GLY A 87 11.35 8.42 8.06
C GLY A 87 11.03 7.10 7.35
N ARG A 88 10.17 7.13 6.34
CA ARG A 88 9.87 5.93 5.54
C ARG A 88 11.08 5.48 4.74
N LEU A 89 11.83 6.43 4.17
CA LEU A 89 13.05 6.14 3.42
C LEU A 89 14.09 5.43 4.30
N GLU A 90 14.29 5.93 5.52
CA GLU A 90 15.21 5.32 6.49
C GLU A 90 14.78 3.90 6.87
N LYS A 91 13.48 3.70 7.10
CA LYS A 91 12.92 2.39 7.41
C LYS A 91 13.13 1.40 6.27
N LEU A 92 12.93 1.84 5.03
CA LEU A 92 13.19 1.01 3.84
C LEU A 92 14.66 0.65 3.74
N SER A 93 15.57 1.57 4.05
CA SER A 93 17.01 1.30 4.07
C SER A 93 17.36 0.21 5.08
N ASP A 94 16.74 0.25 6.26
CA ASP A 94 16.93 -0.77 7.30
C ASP A 94 16.39 -2.14 6.85
N GLU A 95 15.21 -2.15 6.22
CA GLU A 95 14.61 -3.37 5.66
C GLU A 95 15.49 -3.98 4.57
N ILE A 96 16.05 -3.16 3.68
CA ILE A 96 16.97 -3.61 2.63
C ILE A 96 18.22 -4.24 3.26
N SER A 97 18.80 -3.60 4.29
CA SER A 97 19.98 -4.13 4.98
C SER A 97 19.68 -5.47 5.65
N ALA A 98 18.54 -5.59 6.33
CA ALA A 98 18.12 -6.83 6.97
C ALA A 98 17.91 -7.95 5.96
N LEU A 99 17.31 -7.65 4.80
CA LEU A 99 17.11 -8.63 3.74
C LEU A 99 18.44 -9.07 3.13
N LYS A 100 19.39 -8.16 2.95
CA LYS A 100 20.75 -8.50 2.47
C LYS A 100 21.47 -9.43 3.43
N GLU A 101 21.37 -9.17 4.74
CA GLU A 101 21.95 -10.06 5.76
C GLU A 101 21.32 -11.45 5.71
N CYS A 102 20.00 -11.51 5.54
CA CYS A 102 19.28 -12.77 5.40
C CYS A 102 19.76 -13.55 4.16
N GLN A 103 19.93 -12.86 3.03
CA GLN A 103 20.49 -13.47 1.82
C GLN A 103 21.88 -14.04 2.06
N GLU A 104 22.75 -13.31 2.74
CA GLU A 104 24.12 -13.78 3.03
C GLU A 104 24.10 -14.99 3.97
N THR A 105 23.21 -14.99 4.95
CA THR A 105 23.03 -16.15 5.84
C THR A 105 22.62 -17.39 5.05
N ILE A 106 21.70 -17.25 4.12
CA ILE A 106 21.25 -18.36 3.26
C ILE A 106 22.38 -18.84 2.36
N ARG A 107 23.13 -17.94 1.74
CA ARG A 107 24.28 -18.31 0.89
C ARG A 107 25.32 -19.08 1.67
N HIS A 108 25.63 -18.62 2.87
CA HIS A 108 26.57 -19.31 3.77
C HIS A 108 26.08 -20.72 4.10
N SER A 109 24.81 -20.86 4.42
CA SER A 109 24.18 -22.16 4.70
C SER A 109 24.25 -23.09 3.47
N LEU A 110 23.96 -22.57 2.29
CA LEU A 110 24.05 -23.36 1.05
C LEU A 110 25.48 -23.82 0.77
N ASN A 111 26.45 -22.96 0.98
CA ASN A 111 27.86 -23.33 0.81
C ASN A 111 28.30 -24.39 1.81
N SER A 112 27.86 -24.29 3.06
CA SER A 112 28.13 -25.29 4.09
C SER A 112 27.50 -26.64 3.74
N LEU A 113 26.26 -26.65 3.26
CA LEU A 113 25.59 -27.87 2.80
C LEU A 113 26.32 -28.51 1.63
N PHE A 114 26.75 -27.71 0.66
CA PHE A 114 27.53 -28.18 -0.48
C PHE A 114 28.82 -28.81 -0.02
N TYR A 115 29.53 -28.21 0.91
CA TYR A 115 30.76 -28.75 1.51
C TYR A 115 30.53 -30.11 2.18
N TYR A 116 29.49 -30.23 3.00
CA TYR A 116 29.15 -31.49 3.66
C TYR A 116 28.82 -32.60 2.66
N ASN A 117 28.07 -32.28 1.60
CA ASN A 117 27.68 -33.23 0.56
C ASN A 117 28.88 -33.70 -0.27
N SER A 118 29.96 -32.94 -0.32
CA SER A 118 31.17 -33.30 -1.07
C SER A 118 32.19 -34.08 -0.25
N LEU A 119 31.99 -34.24 1.08
CA LEU A 119 32.87 -34.98 1.92
C LEU A 119 32.64 -36.51 1.79
N PRO A 120 33.70 -37.31 1.67
CA PRO A 120 33.57 -38.78 1.60
C PRO A 120 32.91 -39.34 2.86
N GLY A 121 31.91 -40.19 2.69
CA GLY A 121 31.22 -40.87 3.77
C GLY A 121 30.16 -40.06 4.51
N MET A 122 29.92 -38.83 4.11
CA MET A 122 28.85 -38.00 4.68
C MET A 122 27.78 -37.78 3.63
N SER A 123 26.63 -38.41 3.79
CA SER A 123 25.45 -38.08 3.02
C SER A 123 24.42 -37.51 3.96
N MET A 124 24.06 -36.24 3.75
CA MET A 124 22.96 -35.63 4.46
C MET A 124 21.80 -35.49 3.47
N CYS A 125 20.73 -36.18 3.79
CA CYS A 125 19.51 -36.08 3.04
C CYS A 125 18.61 -35.06 3.72
N PHE A 126 18.43 -33.91 3.10
CA PHE A 126 17.43 -32.94 3.54
C PHE A 126 16.16 -33.19 2.72
N CYS A 127 15.21 -33.87 3.32
CA CYS A 127 13.88 -34.01 2.76
C CYS A 127 12.96 -32.97 3.42
N GLU A 128 12.36 -32.16 2.62
CA GLU A 128 11.26 -31.33 3.08
C GLU A 128 9.95 -32.09 2.96
#